data_7751d14c336307d120738bdc6535e65d
#
_entry.id   7751d14c336307d120738bdc6535e65d
#
_cell.length_a   1.000
_cell.length_b   1.000
_cell.length_c   1.000
_cell.angle_alpha   90.00
_cell.angle_beta   90.00
_cell.angle_gamma   90.00
#
_symmetry.space_group_name_H-M   'P 1'
#
loop_
_entity.id
_entity.type
_entity.pdbx_description
1 polymer ?
#
loop_
_entity_poly.entity_id
_entity_poly.type
_entity_poly.pdbx_seq_one_letter_code
_entity_poly.pdbx_strand_id
1 'polypeptide(L)'
;IDKLKPDIVCITGDLIDGANEDFSIALKLIDELSRKYQVYHIIGNHEQKVMFNKYKELYKEYFKQLNTKNIINLENEMVKIERDSKCINIYGLVIPYMYYPYLFNRNYKNKSLDFNKYDVEKRLGKIDNREYNILLVHTPFFFDGYSKWGADLVLAGHVHGGIIRLPIKGGLLSPNREFFPKYDLGEYNMGKSTMILSKGLGGSKVLPRVNCKPEIVEITLKSK
;
A
#
# COMPACT_ATOMS: atom_id res chain seq x y z
N ILE A 1 6.74 3.19 16.47
CA ILE A 1 7.62 2.20 15.82
C ILE A 1 8.75 1.82 16.77
N ASP A 2 9.50 2.76 17.36
CA ASP A 2 10.66 2.48 18.21
C ASP A 2 10.35 1.56 19.41
N LYS A 3 9.14 1.57 19.96
CA LYS A 3 8.72 0.65 21.02
C LYS A 3 8.54 -0.79 20.54
N LEU A 4 8.21 -0.98 19.27
CA LEU A 4 7.97 -2.28 18.66
C LEU A 4 9.28 -2.95 18.21
N LYS A 5 10.32 -2.16 17.89
CA LYS A 5 11.63 -2.61 17.39
C LYS A 5 11.50 -3.61 16.23
N PRO A 6 10.83 -3.24 15.12
CA PRO A 6 10.62 -4.16 14.02
C PRO A 6 11.93 -4.47 13.30
N ASP A 7 12.05 -5.65 12.68
CA ASP A 7 13.16 -6.00 11.81
C ASP A 7 13.11 -5.19 10.50
N ILE A 8 11.92 -4.94 9.98
CA ILE A 8 11.67 -4.18 8.75
C ILE A 8 10.45 -3.28 8.90
N VAL A 9 10.37 -2.23 8.09
CA VAL A 9 9.20 -1.35 7.98
C VAL A 9 8.70 -1.38 6.54
N CYS A 10 7.40 -1.64 6.34
CA CYS A 10 6.76 -1.62 5.04
C CYS A 10 5.82 -0.43 4.93
N ILE A 11 5.96 0.37 3.86
CA ILE A 11 5.10 1.52 3.55
C ILE A 11 4.38 1.24 2.24
N THR A 12 3.05 1.14 2.32
CA THR A 12 2.22 0.72 1.20
C THR A 12 1.63 1.89 0.40
N GLY A 13 2.41 2.97 0.22
CA GLY A 13 2.07 4.11 -0.63
C GLY A 13 1.30 5.23 0.06
N ASP A 14 1.02 6.28 -0.71
CA ASP A 14 0.40 7.52 -0.24
C ASP A 14 1.13 8.15 0.94
N LEU A 15 2.47 8.17 0.86
CA LEU A 15 3.34 8.82 1.83
C LEU A 15 3.24 10.35 1.72
N ILE A 16 2.90 10.83 0.52
CA ILE A 16 2.65 12.25 0.22
C ILE A 16 1.19 12.46 -0.19
N ASP A 17 0.73 13.70 -0.04
CA ASP A 17 -0.56 14.12 -0.55
C ASP A 17 -0.42 14.66 -1.99
N GLY A 18 -1.04 14.00 -2.93
CA GLY A 18 -1.00 14.35 -4.35
C GLY A 18 -1.59 15.73 -4.74
N ALA A 19 -2.01 16.54 -3.78
CA ALA A 19 -2.52 17.89 -3.98
C ALA A 19 -1.73 18.95 -3.18
N ASN A 20 -0.67 18.56 -2.48
CA ASN A 20 0.21 19.43 -1.72
C ASN A 20 1.59 19.51 -2.39
N GLU A 21 2.27 20.63 -2.24
CA GLU A 21 3.63 20.88 -2.72
C GLU A 21 4.69 20.70 -1.63
N ASP A 22 4.29 20.53 -0.37
CA ASP A 22 5.20 20.31 0.75
C ASP A 22 5.32 18.81 1.07
N PHE A 23 6.50 18.25 0.75
CA PHE A 23 6.85 16.86 1.04
C PHE A 23 7.80 16.72 2.24
N SER A 24 8.07 17.80 2.95
CA SER A 24 9.06 17.85 4.05
C SER A 24 8.72 16.85 5.18
N ILE A 25 7.43 16.71 5.51
CA ILE A 25 6.97 15.80 6.56
C ILE A 25 7.26 14.33 6.17
N ALA A 26 6.99 13.97 4.91
CA ALA A 26 7.27 12.65 4.38
C ALA A 26 8.78 12.36 4.40
N LEU A 27 9.59 13.30 3.90
CA LEU A 27 11.04 13.17 3.89
C LEU A 27 11.63 13.07 5.30
N LYS A 28 11.11 13.82 6.26
CA LYS A 28 11.53 13.74 7.67
C LYS A 28 11.20 12.37 8.26
N LEU A 29 9.99 11.86 8.05
CA LEU A 29 9.58 10.53 8.51
C LEU A 29 10.50 9.44 7.94
N ILE A 30 10.76 9.48 6.64
CA ILE A 30 11.66 8.51 5.99
C ILE A 30 13.09 8.62 6.51
N ASP A 31 13.60 9.83 6.70
CA ASP A 31 14.93 10.04 7.26
C ASP A 31 15.06 9.43 8.65
N GLU A 32 14.09 9.63 9.51
CA GLU A 32 14.08 9.06 10.86
C GLU A 32 13.96 7.53 10.85
N LEU A 33 13.13 6.96 9.98
CA LEU A 33 12.94 5.52 9.87
C LEU A 33 14.14 4.82 9.28
N SER A 34 14.68 5.34 8.17
CA SER A 34 15.76 4.71 7.42
C SER A 34 17.11 4.71 8.15
N ARG A 35 17.27 5.54 9.18
CA ARG A 35 18.44 5.50 10.07
C ARG A 35 18.43 4.31 11.03
N LYS A 36 17.26 3.73 11.28
CA LYS A 36 17.09 2.69 12.31
C LYS A 36 16.65 1.35 11.75
N TYR A 37 15.91 1.37 10.64
CA TYR A 37 15.25 0.19 10.09
C TYR A 37 15.49 0.09 8.59
N GLN A 38 15.49 -1.14 8.06
CA GLN A 38 15.33 -1.35 6.63
C GLN A 38 13.89 -1.02 6.26
N VAL A 39 13.70 -0.08 5.33
CA VAL A 39 12.39 0.36 4.87
C VAL A 39 12.13 -0.14 3.45
N TYR A 40 11.00 -0.78 3.24
CA TYR A 40 10.44 -1.14 1.94
C TYR A 40 9.26 -0.24 1.64
N HIS A 41 9.26 0.38 0.47
CA HIS A 41 8.25 1.34 0.09
C HIS A 41 7.74 1.06 -1.33
N ILE A 42 6.46 1.28 -1.53
CA ILE A 42 5.83 1.36 -2.84
C ILE A 42 5.09 2.68 -2.99
N ILE A 43 4.84 3.11 -4.21
CA ILE A 43 4.04 4.30 -4.48
C ILE A 43 2.55 3.97 -4.49
N GLY A 44 1.73 4.91 -3.99
CA GLY A 44 0.27 4.87 -4.08
C GLY A 44 -0.28 5.74 -5.22
N ASN A 45 -1.58 6.02 -5.19
CA ASN A 45 -2.21 6.85 -6.21
C ASN A 45 -1.92 8.35 -6.03
N HIS A 46 -1.59 8.81 -4.82
CA HIS A 46 -1.22 10.19 -4.58
C HIS A 46 0.14 10.52 -5.18
N GLU A 47 1.14 9.66 -5.04
CA GLU A 47 2.43 9.79 -5.72
C GLU A 47 2.23 9.81 -7.25
N GLN A 48 1.47 8.85 -7.80
CA GLN A 48 1.20 8.80 -9.24
C GLN A 48 0.48 10.07 -9.72
N LYS A 49 -0.46 10.62 -8.95
CA LYS A 49 -1.17 11.85 -9.29
C LYS A 49 -0.20 13.03 -9.43
N VAL A 50 0.79 13.13 -8.55
CA VAL A 50 1.80 14.21 -8.62
C VAL A 50 2.64 14.11 -9.88
N MET A 51 2.94 12.90 -10.35
CA MET A 51 3.70 12.68 -11.59
C MET A 51 3.01 13.27 -12.84
N PHE A 52 1.70 13.44 -12.80
CA PHE A 52 0.90 13.93 -13.92
C PHE A 52 0.37 15.37 -13.75
N ASN A 53 0.69 16.04 -12.65
CA ASN A 53 0.21 17.40 -12.37
C ASN A 53 1.34 18.44 -12.44
N LYS A 54 1.02 19.69 -12.07
CA LYS A 54 1.97 20.82 -12.06
C LYS A 54 3.16 20.65 -11.09
N TYR A 55 3.09 19.70 -10.16
CA TYR A 55 4.14 19.44 -9.17
C TYR A 55 5.13 18.33 -9.61
N LYS A 56 5.09 17.91 -10.86
CA LYS A 56 5.94 16.82 -11.39
C LYS A 56 7.43 17.01 -11.11
N GLU A 57 7.94 18.23 -11.30
CA GLU A 57 9.38 18.49 -11.07
C GLU A 57 9.74 18.43 -9.58
N LEU A 58 8.85 18.92 -8.72
CA LEU A 58 9.01 18.80 -7.27
C LEU A 58 8.98 17.34 -6.81
N TYR A 59 8.15 16.51 -7.44
CA TYR A 59 8.11 15.07 -7.16
C TYR A 59 9.40 14.36 -7.57
N LYS A 60 10.00 14.73 -8.72
CA LYS A 60 11.29 14.17 -9.13
C LYS A 60 12.38 14.44 -8.09
N GLU A 61 12.43 15.65 -7.55
CA GLU A 61 13.39 16.00 -6.50
C GLU A 61 13.11 15.24 -5.21
N TYR A 62 11.85 15.14 -4.80
CA TYR A 62 11.42 14.31 -3.67
C TYR A 62 11.87 12.85 -3.84
N PHE A 63 11.60 12.25 -4.99
CA PHE A 63 11.95 10.86 -5.27
C PHE A 63 13.45 10.63 -5.31
N LYS A 64 14.22 11.59 -5.85
CA LYS A 64 15.67 11.58 -5.79
C LYS A 64 16.17 11.60 -4.34
N GLN A 65 15.57 12.42 -3.48
CA GLN A 65 15.91 12.45 -2.06
C GLN A 65 15.54 11.15 -1.33
N LEU A 66 14.41 10.52 -1.66
CA LEU A 66 14.08 9.20 -1.14
C LEU A 66 15.15 8.17 -1.46
N ASN A 67 15.63 8.15 -2.70
CA ASN A 67 16.64 7.19 -3.16
C ASN A 67 18.03 7.38 -2.54
N THR A 68 18.28 8.50 -1.85
CA THR A 68 19.52 8.69 -1.08
C THR A 68 19.45 8.11 0.33
N LYS A 69 18.28 7.66 0.78
CA LYS A 69 18.06 7.09 2.11
C LYS A 69 18.23 5.56 2.08
N ASN A 70 18.35 4.96 3.24
CA ASN A 70 18.34 3.49 3.37
C ASN A 70 16.91 2.95 3.24
N ILE A 71 16.34 3.12 2.05
CA ILE A 71 14.99 2.72 1.67
C ILE A 71 15.03 1.99 0.33
N ILE A 72 14.27 0.91 0.21
CA ILE A 72 14.12 0.18 -1.04
C ILE A 72 12.74 0.51 -1.60
N ASN A 73 12.73 1.27 -2.71
CA ASN A 73 11.52 1.57 -3.47
C ASN A 73 11.27 0.44 -4.46
N LEU A 74 10.13 -0.24 -4.32
CA LEU A 74 9.76 -1.37 -5.16
C LEU A 74 8.68 -0.93 -6.17
N GLU A 75 9.09 -0.65 -7.38
CA GLU A 75 8.19 -0.26 -8.49
C GLU A 75 8.04 -1.40 -9.50
N ASN A 76 7.21 -2.38 -9.20
CA ASN A 76 7.07 -3.65 -9.90
C ASN A 76 8.36 -4.47 -9.86
N GLU A 77 8.95 -4.52 -8.69
CA GLU A 77 10.23 -5.18 -8.41
C GLU A 77 10.09 -6.12 -7.21
N MET A 78 11.10 -6.96 -7.03
CA MET A 78 11.18 -7.91 -5.93
C MET A 78 12.56 -7.83 -5.26
N VAL A 79 12.56 -7.99 -3.95
CA VAL A 79 13.76 -8.21 -3.16
C VAL A 79 13.62 -9.48 -2.36
N LYS A 80 14.72 -10.23 -2.25
CA LYS A 80 14.82 -11.43 -1.42
C LYS A 80 15.51 -11.09 -0.10
N ILE A 81 14.89 -11.49 1.00
CA ILE A 81 15.49 -11.40 2.34
C ILE A 81 15.85 -12.80 2.76
N GLU A 82 17.10 -12.99 3.19
CA GLU A 82 17.59 -14.26 3.71
C GLU A 82 17.92 -14.11 5.20
N ARG A 83 17.44 -15.06 6.00
CA ARG A 83 17.78 -15.16 7.42
C ARG A 83 17.76 -16.63 7.84
N ASP A 84 18.83 -17.10 8.47
CA ASP A 84 18.95 -18.47 9.01
C ASP A 84 18.59 -19.55 7.97
N SER A 85 19.12 -19.43 6.75
CA SER A 85 18.85 -20.31 5.60
C SER A 85 17.39 -20.35 5.14
N LYS A 86 16.57 -19.42 5.58
CA LYS A 86 15.20 -19.23 5.11
C LYS A 86 15.08 -17.94 4.29
N CYS A 87 14.20 -17.98 3.32
CA CYS A 87 14.01 -16.88 2.38
C CYS A 87 12.57 -16.35 2.42
N ILE A 88 12.46 -15.05 2.31
CA ILE A 88 11.19 -14.35 2.12
C ILE A 88 11.36 -13.43 0.93
N ASN A 89 10.44 -13.49 -0.02
CA ASN A 89 10.39 -12.55 -1.12
C ASN A 89 9.43 -11.40 -0.78
N ILE A 90 9.87 -10.17 -0.96
CA ILE A 90 9.02 -8.97 -0.86
C ILE A 90 8.87 -8.39 -2.25
N TYR A 91 7.66 -8.38 -2.75
CA TYR A 91 7.27 -7.80 -4.02
C TYR A 91 6.58 -6.46 -3.81
N GLY A 92 6.89 -5.47 -4.63
CA GLY A 92 6.16 -4.22 -4.66
C GLY A 92 5.38 -4.09 -5.97
N LEU A 93 4.06 -4.02 -5.91
CA LEU A 93 3.19 -3.89 -7.08
C LEU A 93 2.62 -2.48 -7.16
N VAL A 94 2.93 -1.79 -8.25
CA VAL A 94 2.31 -0.50 -8.58
C VAL A 94 1.09 -0.73 -9.47
N ILE A 95 -0.09 -0.50 -8.91
CA ILE A 95 -1.33 -0.50 -9.69
C ILE A 95 -1.41 0.80 -10.49
N PRO A 96 -1.58 0.75 -11.83
CA PRO A 96 -1.65 1.96 -12.64
C PRO A 96 -2.78 2.90 -12.22
N TYR A 97 -2.51 4.20 -12.29
CA TYR A 97 -3.40 5.27 -11.86
C TYR A 97 -4.83 5.15 -12.42
N MET A 98 -4.99 4.62 -13.61
CA MET A 98 -6.29 4.43 -14.26
C MET A 98 -7.22 3.45 -13.52
N TYR A 99 -6.69 2.60 -12.63
CA TYR A 99 -7.46 1.65 -11.82
C TYR A 99 -7.99 2.27 -10.51
N TYR A 100 -7.63 3.54 -10.23
CA TYR A 100 -8.12 4.26 -9.07
C TYR A 100 -9.30 5.15 -9.45
N PRO A 101 -10.49 4.96 -8.89
CA PRO A 101 -11.64 5.82 -9.17
C PRO A 101 -11.46 7.22 -8.56
N TYR A 102 -11.84 8.23 -9.30
CA TYR A 102 -11.80 9.62 -8.83
C TYR A 102 -13.21 10.17 -8.56
N LEU A 103 -13.31 10.94 -7.48
CA LEU A 103 -14.58 11.53 -7.01
C LEU A 103 -15.33 12.34 -8.08
N PHE A 104 -14.64 12.87 -9.08
CA PHE A 104 -15.23 13.79 -10.07
C PHE A 104 -15.25 13.23 -11.51
N ASN A 105 -14.79 12.02 -11.74
CA ASN A 105 -14.82 11.44 -13.09
C ASN A 105 -16.15 10.71 -13.34
N ARG A 106 -17.12 11.42 -13.96
CA ARG A 106 -18.45 10.87 -14.31
C ARG A 106 -18.38 9.68 -15.27
N ASN A 107 -17.34 9.56 -16.07
CA ASN A 107 -17.17 8.48 -17.04
C ASN A 107 -16.70 7.15 -16.41
N TYR A 108 -16.37 7.16 -15.13
CA TYR A 108 -15.91 5.98 -14.38
C TYR A 108 -17.03 5.01 -13.98
N LYS A 109 -18.30 5.44 -14.05
CA LYS A 109 -19.45 4.64 -13.58
C LYS A 109 -19.70 3.34 -14.35
N ASN A 110 -19.06 3.13 -15.51
CA ASN A 110 -19.41 2.03 -16.43
C ASN A 110 -18.25 1.11 -16.82
N LYS A 111 -17.05 1.24 -16.23
CA LYS A 111 -15.97 0.28 -16.46
C LYS A 111 -15.55 -0.30 -15.12
N SER A 112 -16.00 -1.50 -14.81
CA SER A 112 -15.31 -2.39 -13.87
C SER A 112 -13.95 -2.71 -14.48
N LEU A 113 -12.93 -1.90 -14.17
CA LEU A 113 -11.57 -2.25 -14.53
C LEU A 113 -11.20 -3.43 -13.65
N ASP A 114 -11.12 -4.60 -14.25
CA ASP A 114 -10.65 -5.80 -13.60
C ASP A 114 -9.12 -5.83 -13.69
N PHE A 115 -8.48 -5.99 -12.53
CA PHE A 115 -7.04 -6.18 -12.42
C PHE A 115 -6.82 -7.58 -11.82
N ASN A 116 -6.44 -8.52 -12.64
CA ASN A 116 -6.41 -9.93 -12.29
C ASN A 116 -4.98 -10.49 -12.20
N LYS A 117 -4.86 -11.80 -11.95
CA LYS A 117 -3.57 -12.46 -11.79
C LYS A 117 -2.61 -12.29 -12.97
N TYR A 118 -3.13 -12.20 -14.19
CA TYR A 118 -2.30 -12.03 -15.39
C TYR A 118 -1.69 -10.62 -15.45
N ASP A 119 -2.40 -9.62 -14.94
CA ASP A 119 -1.90 -8.26 -14.81
C ASP A 119 -0.78 -8.18 -13.77
N VAL A 120 -0.90 -8.94 -12.67
CA VAL A 120 0.15 -9.07 -11.66
C VAL A 120 1.36 -9.79 -12.26
N GLU A 121 1.14 -10.95 -12.89
CA GLU A 121 2.20 -11.76 -13.51
C GLU A 121 2.95 -10.99 -14.60
N LYS A 122 2.26 -10.17 -15.38
CA LYS A 122 2.88 -9.31 -16.39
C LYS A 122 3.87 -8.30 -15.80
N ARG A 123 3.65 -7.86 -14.55
CA ARG A 123 4.49 -6.85 -13.88
C ARG A 123 5.58 -7.45 -13.02
N LEU A 124 5.26 -8.50 -12.29
CA LEU A 124 6.15 -9.10 -11.28
C LEU A 124 6.74 -10.44 -11.74
N GLY A 125 6.29 -10.98 -12.88
CA GLY A 125 6.65 -12.33 -13.30
C GLY A 125 5.89 -13.40 -12.54
N LYS A 126 6.31 -14.65 -12.76
CA LYS A 126 5.78 -15.80 -12.04
C LYS A 126 6.36 -15.86 -10.63
N ILE A 127 5.51 -16.21 -9.69
CA ILE A 127 5.90 -16.33 -8.29
C ILE A 127 6.66 -17.65 -8.05
N ASP A 128 7.64 -17.63 -7.15
CA ASP A 128 8.26 -18.86 -6.65
C ASP A 128 7.49 -19.37 -5.43
N ASN A 129 6.69 -20.40 -5.62
CA ASN A 129 5.86 -21.00 -4.56
C ASN A 129 6.65 -21.80 -3.51
N ARG A 130 7.97 -21.93 -3.64
CA ARG A 130 8.83 -22.60 -2.65
C ARG A 130 9.19 -21.69 -1.48
N GLU A 131 9.07 -20.39 -1.68
CA GLU A 131 9.41 -19.36 -0.71
C GLU A 131 8.14 -18.68 -0.18
N TYR A 132 8.25 -17.97 0.95
CA TYR A 132 7.16 -17.15 1.48
C TYR A 132 7.12 -15.80 0.76
N ASN A 133 6.00 -15.46 0.18
CA ASN A 133 5.87 -14.32 -0.72
C ASN A 133 4.97 -13.23 -0.12
N ILE A 134 5.56 -12.09 0.18
CA ILE A 134 4.87 -10.89 0.68
C ILE A 134 4.67 -9.94 -0.48
N LEU A 135 3.45 -9.49 -0.70
CA LEU A 135 3.10 -8.48 -1.69
C LEU A 135 2.76 -7.17 -1.00
N LEU A 136 3.54 -6.13 -1.27
CA LEU A 136 3.18 -4.75 -0.95
C LEU A 136 2.38 -4.18 -2.11
N VAL A 137 1.18 -3.71 -1.84
CA VAL A 137 0.30 -3.09 -2.83
C VAL A 137 -0.52 -1.98 -2.16
N HIS A 138 -0.81 -0.89 -2.90
CA HIS A 138 -1.54 0.21 -2.26
C HIS A 138 -3.03 -0.12 -2.07
N THR A 139 -3.70 -0.65 -3.09
CA THR A 139 -5.15 -0.89 -3.08
C THR A 139 -5.52 -2.34 -2.75
N PRO A 140 -6.52 -2.59 -1.87
CA PRO A 140 -7.00 -3.93 -1.52
C PRO A 140 -8.00 -4.50 -2.54
N PHE A 141 -8.52 -3.69 -3.47
CA PHE A 141 -9.70 -4.04 -4.26
C PHE A 141 -9.50 -5.18 -5.26
N PHE A 142 -8.26 -5.52 -5.57
CA PHE A 142 -7.91 -6.61 -6.49
C PHE A 142 -7.34 -7.83 -5.75
N PHE A 143 -7.73 -8.05 -4.50
CA PHE A 143 -7.19 -9.14 -3.66
C PHE A 143 -7.37 -10.52 -4.31
N ASP A 144 -8.44 -10.74 -5.06
CA ASP A 144 -8.63 -11.98 -5.84
C ASP A 144 -7.48 -12.22 -6.83
N GLY A 145 -7.06 -11.17 -7.55
CA GLY A 145 -5.93 -11.23 -8.46
C GLY A 145 -4.60 -11.52 -7.75
N TYR A 146 -4.36 -10.90 -6.61
CA TYR A 146 -3.15 -11.09 -5.81
C TYR A 146 -3.06 -12.51 -5.24
N SER A 147 -4.18 -13.01 -4.71
CA SER A 147 -4.29 -14.36 -4.17
C SER A 147 -4.10 -15.42 -5.28
N LYS A 148 -4.74 -15.25 -6.42
CA LYS A 148 -4.59 -16.17 -7.56
C LYS A 148 -3.21 -16.13 -8.20
N TRP A 149 -2.49 -15.02 -8.09
CA TRP A 149 -1.10 -14.93 -8.52
C TRP A 149 -0.19 -15.75 -7.59
N GLY A 150 -0.52 -15.82 -6.28
CA GLY A 150 0.16 -16.70 -5.33
C GLY A 150 0.83 -15.95 -4.15
N ALA A 151 0.49 -14.71 -3.86
CA ALA A 151 0.96 -14.03 -2.66
C ALA A 151 0.49 -14.77 -1.40
N ASP A 152 1.39 -15.05 -0.45
CA ASP A 152 1.03 -15.63 0.84
C ASP A 152 0.50 -14.55 1.80
N LEU A 153 1.15 -13.38 1.81
CA LEU A 153 0.75 -12.22 2.59
C LEU A 153 0.66 -10.98 1.70
N VAL A 154 -0.46 -10.28 1.76
CA VAL A 154 -0.66 -9.01 1.07
C VAL A 154 -0.76 -7.89 2.11
N LEU A 155 0.06 -6.85 1.98
CA LEU A 155 -0.02 -5.65 2.80
C LEU A 155 -0.59 -4.51 1.97
N ALA A 156 -1.72 -3.95 2.42
CA ALA A 156 -2.45 -2.93 1.69
C ALA A 156 -2.89 -1.75 2.57
N GLY A 157 -3.24 -0.64 1.91
CA GLY A 157 -3.73 0.60 2.54
C GLY A 157 -4.91 1.21 1.78
N HIS A 158 -4.81 2.49 1.42
CA HIS A 158 -5.73 3.24 0.55
C HIS A 158 -7.11 3.56 1.14
N VAL A 159 -7.73 2.65 1.90
CA VAL A 159 -9.16 2.76 2.30
C VAL A 159 -9.38 3.61 3.54
N HIS A 160 -8.31 3.92 4.28
CA HIS A 160 -8.36 4.70 5.52
C HIS A 160 -9.36 4.18 6.57
N GLY A 161 -9.64 2.88 6.57
CA GLY A 161 -10.63 2.26 7.45
C GLY A 161 -12.08 2.68 7.15
N GLY A 162 -12.34 3.15 5.92
CA GLY A 162 -13.64 3.69 5.51
C GLY A 162 -13.91 5.10 6.04
N ILE A 163 -12.88 5.83 6.46
CA ILE A 163 -12.85 7.22 6.94
C ILE A 163 -13.71 7.44 8.18
N ILE A 164 -15.00 7.12 8.11
CA ILE A 164 -15.97 7.13 9.22
C ILE A 164 -16.29 5.68 9.54
N ARG A 165 -16.11 5.29 10.80
CA ARG A 165 -16.46 3.93 11.25
C ARG A 165 -17.68 3.94 12.15
N LEU A 166 -18.68 3.17 11.73
CA LEU A 166 -19.89 2.96 12.52
C LEU A 166 -19.73 1.75 13.43
N PRO A 167 -20.26 1.79 14.64
CA PRO A 167 -20.34 0.62 15.50
C PRO A 167 -21.00 -0.54 14.76
N ILE A 168 -20.43 -1.75 14.86
CA ILE A 168 -20.92 -3.00 14.25
C ILE A 168 -20.82 -3.03 12.72
N LYS A 169 -21.12 -1.92 12.01
CA LYS A 169 -21.18 -1.87 10.53
C LYS A 169 -19.84 -1.63 9.84
N GLY A 170 -18.78 -1.25 10.59
CA GLY A 170 -17.46 -1.02 10.02
C GLY A 170 -17.32 0.32 9.29
N GLY A 171 -16.47 0.37 8.25
CA GLY A 171 -16.20 1.56 7.46
C GLY A 171 -17.38 2.01 6.63
N LEU A 172 -17.65 3.33 6.63
CA LEU A 172 -18.83 3.87 5.94
C LEU A 172 -18.59 4.06 4.44
N LEU A 173 -17.41 4.55 4.04
CA LEU A 173 -17.17 4.97 2.66
C LEU A 173 -15.75 4.62 2.20
N SER A 174 -15.64 3.89 1.10
CA SER A 174 -14.36 3.66 0.44
C SER A 174 -13.99 4.78 -0.54
N PRO A 175 -12.71 4.90 -0.94
CA PRO A 175 -12.30 5.75 -2.06
C PRO A 175 -13.01 5.43 -3.38
N ASN A 176 -13.45 4.18 -3.55
CA ASN A 176 -14.26 3.73 -4.68
C ASN A 176 -15.73 4.17 -4.62
N ARG A 177 -16.12 5.00 -3.63
CA ARG A 177 -17.50 5.47 -3.39
C ARG A 177 -18.50 4.36 -3.06
N GLU A 178 -18.01 3.27 -2.54
CA GLU A 178 -18.85 2.19 -2.04
C GLU A 178 -19.20 2.46 -0.58
N PHE A 179 -20.48 2.42 -0.27
CA PHE A 179 -20.92 2.40 1.12
C PHE A 179 -20.74 1.00 1.68
N PHE A 180 -20.18 0.92 2.89
CA PHE A 180 -19.88 -0.34 3.57
C PHE A 180 -19.03 -1.27 2.70
N PRO A 181 -17.81 -0.82 2.30
CA PRO A 181 -16.99 -1.58 1.39
C PRO A 181 -16.62 -2.94 1.97
N LYS A 182 -16.49 -3.93 1.09
CA LYS A 182 -16.03 -5.28 1.45
C LYS A 182 -14.69 -5.27 2.18
N TYR A 183 -13.78 -4.39 1.76
CA TYR A 183 -12.46 -4.23 2.35
C TYR A 183 -12.36 -2.84 2.98
N ASP A 184 -12.35 -2.79 4.31
CA ASP A 184 -12.24 -1.53 5.05
C ASP A 184 -11.06 -1.49 6.02
N LEU A 185 -10.82 -2.56 6.77
CA LEU A 185 -9.78 -2.67 7.80
C LEU A 185 -9.60 -4.10 8.28
N GLY A 186 -8.37 -4.48 8.59
CA GLY A 186 -8.06 -5.72 9.30
C GLY A 186 -7.60 -6.85 8.38
N GLU A 187 -7.88 -8.07 8.78
CA GLU A 187 -7.42 -9.29 8.11
C GLU A 187 -8.50 -9.87 7.21
N TYR A 188 -8.09 -10.25 6.01
CA TYR A 188 -8.95 -10.93 5.03
C TYR A 188 -8.23 -12.15 4.48
N ASN A 189 -8.94 -13.28 4.39
CA ASN A 189 -8.37 -14.53 3.90
C ASN A 189 -9.03 -14.95 2.60
N MET A 190 -8.22 -15.42 1.64
CA MET A 190 -8.69 -15.96 0.36
C MET A 190 -7.74 -17.06 -0.11
N GLY A 191 -8.24 -18.31 -0.16
CA GLY A 191 -7.40 -19.45 -0.44
C GLY A 191 -6.28 -19.61 0.58
N LYS A 192 -5.02 -19.55 0.13
CA LYS A 192 -3.84 -19.57 1.01
C LYS A 192 -3.33 -18.17 1.40
N SER A 193 -3.89 -17.14 0.80
CA SER A 193 -3.44 -15.77 0.96
C SER A 193 -4.14 -15.08 2.12
N THR A 194 -3.37 -14.35 2.91
CA THR A 194 -3.87 -13.42 3.93
C THR A 194 -3.58 -12.00 3.48
N MET A 195 -4.55 -11.12 3.52
CA MET A 195 -4.35 -9.69 3.32
C MET A 195 -4.54 -8.94 4.63
N ILE A 196 -3.57 -8.12 4.99
CA ILE A 196 -3.67 -7.17 6.10
C ILE A 196 -3.88 -5.77 5.52
N LEU A 197 -5.02 -5.20 5.85
CA LEU A 197 -5.43 -3.87 5.41
C LEU A 197 -5.34 -2.87 6.56
N SER A 198 -4.44 -1.90 6.43
CA SER A 198 -4.23 -0.85 7.43
C SER A 198 -5.04 0.40 7.13
N LYS A 199 -5.45 1.09 8.19
CA LYS A 199 -6.01 2.46 8.09
C LYS A 199 -4.93 3.50 7.77
N GLY A 200 -3.66 3.18 8.05
CA GLY A 200 -2.56 4.11 7.92
C GLY A 200 -2.60 5.30 8.89
N LEU A 201 -1.64 6.19 8.75
CA LEU A 201 -1.45 7.38 9.59
C LEU A 201 -2.13 8.62 9.02
N GLY A 202 -2.21 8.73 7.69
CA GLY A 202 -2.75 9.88 6.96
C GLY A 202 -4.25 10.06 7.11
N GLY A 203 -4.73 11.26 6.82
CA GLY A 203 -6.16 11.60 6.78
C GLY A 203 -6.71 11.68 5.36
N SER A 204 -8.02 11.83 5.23
CA SER A 204 -8.67 12.22 3.97
C SER A 204 -8.87 13.73 3.95
N LYS A 205 -8.68 14.36 2.78
CA LYS A 205 -9.00 15.79 2.60
C LYS A 205 -10.48 16.09 2.63
N VAL A 206 -11.30 15.12 2.25
CA VAL A 206 -12.73 15.33 2.01
C VAL A 206 -13.52 15.22 3.30
N LEU A 207 -13.13 14.31 4.17
CA LEU A 207 -13.85 14.04 5.41
C LEU A 207 -12.85 13.82 6.56
N PRO A 208 -13.15 14.34 7.77
CA PRO A 208 -12.34 14.00 8.94
C PRO A 208 -12.53 12.52 9.31
N ARG A 209 -11.50 11.91 9.88
CA ARG A 209 -11.64 10.57 10.46
C ARG A 209 -12.57 10.61 11.68
N VAL A 210 -13.63 9.82 11.67
CA VAL A 210 -14.55 9.66 12.80
C VAL A 210 -14.52 8.21 13.28
N ASN A 211 -14.25 7.98 14.56
CA ASN A 211 -14.05 6.66 15.15
C ASN A 211 -13.00 5.80 14.42
N CYS A 212 -12.08 6.43 13.72
CA CYS A 212 -11.10 5.81 12.85
C CYS A 212 -9.70 6.37 13.15
N LYS A 213 -9.17 6.11 14.34
CA LYS A 213 -7.84 6.59 14.76
C LYS A 213 -6.75 6.04 13.83
N PRO A 214 -5.69 6.83 13.53
CA PRO A 214 -4.50 6.34 12.84
C PRO A 214 -3.92 5.10 13.52
N GLU A 215 -3.30 4.22 12.73
CA GLU A 215 -2.67 3.01 13.26
C GLU A 215 -1.39 2.64 12.53
N ILE A 216 -0.55 1.89 13.24
CA ILE A 216 0.55 1.10 12.72
C ILE A 216 0.21 -0.35 13.04
N VAL A 217 0.37 -1.23 12.06
CA VAL A 217 0.12 -2.66 12.21
C VAL A 217 1.44 -3.39 12.45
N GLU A 218 1.53 -4.13 13.55
CA GLU A 218 2.64 -5.04 13.83
C GLU A 218 2.29 -6.45 13.33
N ILE A 219 3.19 -7.05 12.57
CA ILE A 219 3.02 -8.39 12.01
C ILE A 219 4.24 -9.22 12.41
N THR A 220 4.00 -10.33 13.09
CA THR A 220 5.05 -11.29 13.44
C THR A 220 4.95 -12.52 12.55
N LEU A 221 5.98 -12.75 11.72
CA LEU A 221 6.10 -13.98 10.95
C LEU A 221 6.81 -15.03 11.80
N LYS A 222 6.26 -16.24 11.83
CA LYS A 222 6.86 -17.38 12.53
C LYS A 222 7.06 -18.51 11.53
N SER A 223 8.23 -19.14 11.59
CA SER A 223 8.44 -20.40 10.86
C SER A 223 7.64 -21.51 11.55
N LYS A 224 6.97 -22.32 10.74
CA LYS A 224 6.43 -23.59 11.22
C LYS A 224 7.57 -24.60 11.41
#